data_915b33781ccf6e9c2277a5afc684b706
#
_entry.id   915b33781ccf6e9c2277a5afc684b706
#
_cell.length_a   1.000
_cell.length_b   1.000
_cell.length_c   1.000
_cell.angle_alpha   90.00
_cell.angle_beta   90.00
_cell.angle_gamma   90.00
#
_symmetry.space_group_name_H-M   'P 1'
#
loop_
_entity.id
_entity.type
_entity.pdbx_description
1 polymer ?
#
loop_
_entity_poly.entity_id
_entity_poly.type
_entity_poly.pdbx_seq_one_letter_code
_entity_poly.pdbx_strand_id
1 'polypeptide(L)'
;MNRKHVLWKLFVSTLYLSAFTFGGGYVIVTLMKEKFVDELHWMEEDEMLDLIAIAQSAPGAIAVNGAIVVGYKLAGLLGALVAIVATILPPFVIITVISYFYELFRDNFIVSKLLAGMQAGVGAVIASVVWDMGGGILKQKSAVSDFIMLAAFLAACVFRVNVVYIILACIALGVLRTVLAKRRKGA
;
A
#
# COMPACT_ATOMS: atom_id res chain seq x y z
N MET A 1 5.21 -22.76 -20.88
CA MET A 1 5.26 -23.05 -19.42
C MET A 1 3.94 -23.68 -18.98
N ASN A 2 3.98 -24.77 -18.20
CA ASN A 2 2.72 -25.43 -17.79
C ASN A 2 1.92 -24.50 -16.87
N ARG A 3 0.67 -24.15 -17.24
CA ARG A 3 -0.20 -23.19 -16.52
C ARG A 3 -0.35 -23.52 -15.03
N LYS A 4 -0.44 -24.81 -14.69
CA LYS A 4 -0.53 -25.26 -13.29
C LYS A 4 0.74 -24.93 -12.50
N HIS A 5 1.90 -25.05 -13.09
CA HIS A 5 3.18 -24.74 -12.46
C HIS A 5 3.34 -23.22 -12.21
N VAL A 6 2.88 -22.39 -13.16
CA VAL A 6 2.86 -20.93 -12.99
C VAL A 6 1.97 -20.53 -11.84
N LEU A 7 0.74 -21.06 -11.80
CA LEU A 7 -0.23 -20.75 -10.73
C LEU A 7 0.29 -21.18 -9.34
N TRP A 8 0.93 -22.35 -9.24
CA TRP A 8 1.49 -22.83 -7.98
C TRP A 8 2.65 -21.94 -7.50
N LYS A 9 3.60 -21.64 -8.40
CA LYS A 9 4.72 -20.74 -8.07
C LYS A 9 4.23 -19.33 -7.73
N LEU A 10 3.25 -18.81 -8.46
CA LEU A 10 2.61 -17.54 -8.17
C LEU A 10 1.99 -17.54 -6.76
N PHE A 11 1.22 -18.59 -6.42
CA PHE A 11 0.61 -18.77 -5.12
C PHE A 11 1.67 -18.73 -4.00
N VAL A 12 2.69 -19.58 -4.08
CA VAL A 12 3.73 -19.67 -3.05
C VAL A 12 4.52 -18.38 -2.94
N SER A 13 4.90 -17.75 -4.06
CA SER A 13 5.66 -16.51 -4.06
C SER A 13 4.85 -15.36 -3.44
N THR A 14 3.59 -15.21 -3.82
CA THR A 14 2.72 -14.15 -3.31
C THR A 14 2.40 -14.37 -1.82
N LEU A 15 2.18 -15.62 -1.41
CA LEU A 15 1.98 -15.99 -0.01
C LEU A 15 3.21 -15.64 0.85
N TYR A 16 4.40 -16.00 0.36
CA TYR A 16 5.66 -15.67 1.03
C TYR A 16 5.84 -14.16 1.15
N LEU A 17 5.67 -13.42 0.05
CA LEU A 17 5.76 -11.96 0.06
C LEU A 17 4.78 -11.33 1.06
N SER A 18 3.54 -11.80 1.11
CA SER A 18 2.55 -11.30 2.05
C SER A 18 2.86 -11.62 3.50
N ALA A 19 3.41 -12.81 3.78
CA ALA A 19 3.74 -13.24 5.14
C ALA A 19 4.94 -12.49 5.73
N PHE A 20 5.92 -12.14 4.90
CA PHE A 20 7.20 -11.60 5.36
C PHE A 20 7.45 -10.14 5.00
N THR A 21 6.47 -9.45 4.39
CA THR A 21 6.61 -8.02 4.09
C THR A 21 6.16 -7.17 5.28
N PHE A 22 7.11 -6.42 5.82
CA PHE A 22 6.88 -5.42 6.85
C PHE A 22 7.33 -4.05 6.32
N GLY A 23 6.67 -2.96 6.73
CA GLY A 23 7.15 -1.60 6.45
C GLY A 23 6.40 -0.84 5.36
N GLY A 24 5.32 -1.40 4.78
CA GLY A 24 4.42 -0.65 3.90
C GLY A 24 4.60 -0.90 2.40
N GLY A 25 3.83 -0.15 1.58
CA GLY A 25 3.63 -0.43 0.17
C GLY A 25 4.88 -0.42 -0.71
N TYR A 26 5.87 0.39 -0.40
CA TYR A 26 7.10 0.44 -1.21
C TYR A 26 8.01 -0.77 -1.01
N VAL A 27 8.04 -1.33 0.20
CA VAL A 27 8.86 -2.52 0.48
C VAL A 27 8.34 -3.72 -0.32
N ILE A 28 7.02 -3.92 -0.38
CA ILE A 28 6.43 -5.01 -1.16
C ILE A 28 6.72 -4.88 -2.66
N VAL A 29 6.75 -3.64 -3.18
CA VAL A 29 7.09 -3.36 -4.58
C VAL A 29 8.52 -3.84 -4.90
N THR A 30 9.48 -3.52 -4.04
CA THR A 30 10.87 -3.97 -4.20
C THR A 30 10.97 -5.49 -4.16
N LEU A 31 10.31 -6.12 -3.20
CA LEU A 31 10.31 -7.58 -3.06
C LEU A 31 9.58 -8.28 -4.22
N MET A 32 8.52 -7.67 -4.77
CA MET A 32 7.85 -8.19 -5.96
C MET A 32 8.76 -8.11 -7.19
N LYS A 33 9.49 -7.00 -7.36
CA LYS A 33 10.50 -6.86 -8.42
C LYS A 33 11.57 -7.96 -8.28
N GLU A 34 12.20 -8.05 -7.12
CA GLU A 34 13.20 -9.07 -6.83
C GLU A 34 12.67 -10.48 -7.16
N LYS A 35 11.44 -10.81 -6.74
CA LYS A 35 10.85 -12.13 -6.94
C LYS A 35 10.46 -12.42 -8.38
N PHE A 36 9.76 -11.50 -9.05
CA PHE A 36 9.16 -11.78 -10.38
C PHE A 36 10.05 -11.36 -11.56
N VAL A 37 10.92 -10.36 -11.38
CA VAL A 37 11.87 -9.92 -12.39
C VAL A 37 13.21 -10.63 -12.20
N ASP A 38 13.85 -10.45 -11.05
CA ASP A 38 15.26 -10.86 -10.87
C ASP A 38 15.41 -12.36 -10.62
N GLU A 39 14.50 -13.01 -9.85
CA GLU A 39 14.59 -14.44 -9.51
C GLU A 39 13.86 -15.34 -10.51
N LEU A 40 12.62 -15.02 -10.83
CA LEU A 40 11.77 -15.86 -11.68
C LEU A 40 11.87 -15.52 -13.17
N HIS A 41 12.38 -14.33 -13.52
CA HIS A 41 12.46 -13.81 -14.89
C HIS A 41 11.14 -13.95 -15.67
N TRP A 42 10.02 -13.63 -14.98
CA TRP A 42 8.69 -13.74 -15.57
C TRP A 42 8.23 -12.48 -16.29
N MET A 43 8.91 -11.37 -16.02
CA MET A 43 8.65 -10.08 -16.65
C MET A 43 9.90 -9.19 -16.61
N GLU A 44 9.92 -8.15 -17.43
CA GLU A 44 10.98 -7.15 -17.45
C GLU A 44 10.75 -6.08 -16.37
N GLU A 45 11.79 -5.33 -16.02
CA GLU A 45 11.74 -4.29 -14.99
C GLU A 45 10.74 -3.19 -15.33
N ASP A 46 10.76 -2.68 -16.57
CA ASP A 46 9.85 -1.62 -17.03
C ASP A 46 8.39 -2.09 -16.96
N GLU A 47 8.14 -3.34 -17.33
CA GLU A 47 6.81 -3.95 -17.24
C GLU A 47 6.34 -4.05 -15.78
N MET A 48 7.21 -4.41 -14.86
CA MET A 48 6.89 -4.46 -13.44
C MET A 48 6.57 -3.06 -12.90
N LEU A 49 7.30 -2.04 -13.32
CA LEU A 49 7.05 -0.65 -12.92
C LEU A 49 5.69 -0.16 -13.40
N ASP A 50 5.29 -0.49 -14.62
CA ASP A 50 3.97 -0.17 -15.17
C ASP A 50 2.84 -0.84 -14.37
N LEU A 51 3.00 -2.14 -14.05
CA LEU A 51 2.03 -2.88 -13.24
C LEU A 51 1.89 -2.28 -11.83
N ILE A 52 2.99 -1.85 -11.24
CA ILE A 52 2.99 -1.17 -9.94
C ILE A 52 2.28 0.19 -10.02
N ALA A 53 2.52 0.97 -11.07
CA ALA A 53 1.82 2.24 -11.28
C ALA A 53 0.29 2.04 -11.36
N ILE A 54 -0.15 1.00 -12.05
CA ILE A 54 -1.57 0.59 -12.10
C ILE A 54 -2.07 0.20 -10.70
N ALA A 55 -1.31 -0.62 -9.97
CA ALA A 55 -1.68 -1.05 -8.63
C ALA A 55 -1.81 0.11 -7.64
N GLN A 56 -0.95 1.13 -7.77
CA GLN A 56 -0.98 2.34 -6.94
C GLN A 56 -2.13 3.28 -7.30
N SER A 57 -2.62 3.25 -8.54
CA SER A 57 -3.77 4.06 -8.96
C SER A 57 -5.11 3.56 -8.39
N ALA A 58 -5.18 2.30 -7.99
CA ALA A 58 -6.37 1.70 -7.40
C ALA A 58 -6.40 1.93 -5.87
N PRO A 59 -7.58 2.25 -5.29
CA PRO A 59 -7.70 2.40 -3.85
C PRO A 59 -7.50 1.05 -3.15
N GLY A 60 -6.73 1.02 -2.05
CA GLY A 60 -6.51 -0.19 -1.27
C GLY A 60 -5.04 -0.46 -0.97
N ALA A 61 -4.77 -1.66 -0.42
CA ALA A 61 -3.42 -2.07 -0.09
C ALA A 61 -2.61 -2.36 -1.36
N ILE A 62 -1.48 -1.66 -1.55
CA ILE A 62 -0.59 -1.82 -2.72
C ILE A 62 -0.16 -3.28 -2.88
N ALA A 63 0.08 -4.00 -1.78
CA ALA A 63 0.42 -5.42 -1.78
C ALA A 63 -0.63 -6.28 -2.50
N VAL A 64 -1.90 -6.05 -2.17
CA VAL A 64 -3.03 -6.80 -2.75
C VAL A 64 -3.22 -6.39 -4.20
N ASN A 65 -3.26 -5.07 -4.47
CA ASN A 65 -3.44 -4.56 -5.82
C ASN A 65 -2.31 -5.01 -6.76
N GLY A 66 -1.04 -4.95 -6.30
CA GLY A 66 0.12 -5.42 -7.04
C GLY A 66 0.04 -6.92 -7.34
N ALA A 67 -0.30 -7.73 -6.34
CA ALA A 67 -0.49 -9.17 -6.52
C ALA A 67 -1.58 -9.49 -7.55
N ILE A 68 -2.70 -8.75 -7.53
CA ILE A 68 -3.80 -8.89 -8.50
C ILE A 68 -3.31 -8.62 -9.92
N VAL A 69 -2.63 -7.48 -10.13
CA VAL A 69 -2.20 -7.04 -11.46
C VAL A 69 -1.13 -7.98 -12.02
N VAL A 70 -0.14 -8.37 -11.21
CA VAL A 70 0.87 -9.37 -11.59
C VAL A 70 0.23 -10.73 -11.87
N GLY A 71 -0.67 -11.19 -11.00
CA GLY A 71 -1.38 -12.45 -11.19
C GLY A 71 -2.22 -12.47 -12.47
N TYR A 72 -2.91 -11.36 -12.75
CA TYR A 72 -3.68 -11.20 -13.98
C TYR A 72 -2.78 -11.24 -15.23
N LYS A 73 -1.66 -10.55 -15.20
CA LYS A 73 -0.67 -10.56 -16.28
C LYS A 73 -0.14 -11.95 -16.58
N LEU A 74 0.16 -12.73 -15.55
CA LEU A 74 0.78 -14.06 -15.69
C LEU A 74 -0.18 -15.18 -16.10
N ALA A 75 -1.43 -15.15 -15.63
CA ALA A 75 -2.37 -16.25 -15.85
C ALA A 75 -3.85 -15.80 -16.02
N GLY A 76 -4.07 -14.53 -16.33
CA GLY A 76 -5.41 -13.95 -16.49
C GLY A 76 -6.21 -13.94 -15.20
N LEU A 77 -7.53 -14.03 -15.32
CA LEU A 77 -8.44 -13.96 -14.16
C LEU A 77 -8.13 -15.02 -13.09
N LEU A 78 -7.76 -16.23 -13.50
CA LEU A 78 -7.37 -17.29 -12.55
C LEU A 78 -6.08 -16.93 -11.79
N GLY A 79 -5.11 -16.30 -12.46
CA GLY A 79 -3.91 -15.80 -11.79
C GLY A 79 -4.23 -14.71 -10.77
N ALA A 80 -5.11 -13.77 -11.11
CA ALA A 80 -5.57 -12.74 -10.19
C ALA A 80 -6.26 -13.34 -8.95
N LEU A 81 -7.18 -14.30 -9.13
CA LEU A 81 -7.86 -14.96 -8.02
C LEU A 81 -6.90 -15.72 -7.10
N VAL A 82 -5.95 -16.45 -7.69
CA VAL A 82 -4.91 -17.16 -6.93
C VAL A 82 -4.04 -16.20 -6.14
N ALA A 83 -3.63 -15.08 -6.74
CA ALA A 83 -2.84 -14.05 -6.08
C ALA A 83 -3.59 -13.36 -4.93
N ILE A 84 -4.90 -13.06 -5.10
CA ILE A 84 -5.75 -12.52 -4.04
C ILE A 84 -5.77 -13.47 -2.83
N VAL A 85 -6.09 -14.74 -3.06
CA VAL A 85 -6.16 -15.73 -1.98
C VAL A 85 -4.81 -15.86 -1.28
N ALA A 86 -3.72 -15.97 -2.03
CA ALA A 86 -2.37 -16.09 -1.49
C ALA A 86 -1.96 -14.86 -0.66
N THR A 87 -2.35 -13.65 -1.07
CA THR A 87 -2.02 -12.42 -0.35
C THR A 87 -2.83 -12.25 0.94
N ILE A 88 -4.09 -12.64 0.93
CA ILE A 88 -4.98 -12.44 2.09
C ILE A 88 -4.78 -13.53 3.14
N LEU A 89 -4.41 -14.73 2.75
CA LEU A 89 -4.33 -15.91 3.62
C LEU A 89 -3.38 -15.72 4.83
N PRO A 90 -2.13 -15.24 4.69
CA PRO A 90 -1.23 -15.08 5.83
C PRO A 90 -1.77 -14.11 6.90
N PRO A 91 -2.14 -12.85 6.58
CA PRO A 91 -2.67 -11.95 7.60
C PRO A 91 -3.99 -12.45 8.19
N PHE A 92 -4.84 -13.10 7.40
CA PHE A 92 -6.09 -13.68 7.88
C PHE A 92 -5.83 -14.78 8.92
N VAL A 93 -4.92 -15.72 8.62
CA VAL A 93 -4.57 -16.81 9.56
C VAL A 93 -3.93 -16.24 10.82
N ILE A 94 -3.00 -15.31 10.71
CA ILE A 94 -2.32 -14.69 11.86
C ILE A 94 -3.35 -14.01 12.77
N ILE A 95 -4.24 -13.20 12.22
CA ILE A 95 -5.26 -12.48 13.00
C ILE A 95 -6.24 -13.48 13.64
N THR A 96 -6.64 -14.53 12.91
CA THR A 96 -7.55 -15.56 13.44
C THR A 96 -6.94 -16.31 14.61
N VAL A 97 -5.66 -16.71 14.48
CA VAL A 97 -4.94 -17.40 15.57
C VAL A 97 -4.80 -16.47 16.78
N ILE A 98 -4.37 -15.23 16.58
CA ILE A 98 -4.26 -14.26 17.67
C ILE A 98 -5.60 -14.01 18.33
N SER A 99 -6.68 -13.87 17.55
CA SER A 99 -8.03 -13.67 18.08
C SER A 99 -8.52 -14.83 18.94
N TYR A 100 -8.24 -16.08 18.51
CA TYR A 100 -8.62 -17.26 19.28
C TYR A 100 -7.93 -17.33 20.65
N PHE A 101 -6.68 -16.93 20.72
CA PHE A 101 -5.90 -16.91 21.97
C PHE A 101 -5.98 -15.58 22.71
N TYR A 102 -6.73 -14.59 22.21
CA TYR A 102 -6.74 -13.22 22.73
C TYR A 102 -7.11 -13.16 24.20
N GLU A 103 -8.12 -13.94 24.66
CA GLU A 103 -8.55 -13.97 26.06
C GLU A 103 -7.45 -14.50 27.00
N LEU A 104 -6.63 -15.46 26.53
CA LEU A 104 -5.50 -16.00 27.29
C LEU A 104 -4.35 -15.00 27.42
N PHE A 105 -4.20 -14.10 26.44
CA PHE A 105 -3.09 -13.15 26.39
C PHE A 105 -3.46 -11.78 26.95
N ARG A 106 -4.72 -11.40 26.91
CA ARG A 106 -5.18 -10.06 27.27
C ARG A 106 -4.76 -9.63 28.66
N ASP A 107 -4.84 -10.52 29.64
CA ASP A 107 -4.56 -10.24 31.04
C ASP A 107 -3.10 -10.53 31.43
N ASN A 108 -2.26 -11.00 30.50
CA ASN A 108 -0.87 -11.26 30.74
C ASN A 108 -0.06 -9.96 30.64
N PHE A 109 0.63 -9.59 31.75
CA PHE A 109 1.44 -8.37 31.83
C PHE A 109 2.51 -8.28 30.75
N ILE A 110 3.21 -9.38 30.45
CA ILE A 110 4.29 -9.42 29.44
C ILE A 110 3.73 -9.16 28.06
N VAL A 111 2.61 -9.81 27.70
CA VAL A 111 1.96 -9.66 26.40
C VAL A 111 1.41 -8.25 26.23
N SER A 112 0.80 -7.67 27.26
CA SER A 112 0.33 -6.28 27.24
C SER A 112 1.47 -5.29 26.98
N LYS A 113 2.63 -5.49 27.62
CA LYS A 113 3.81 -4.64 27.38
C LYS A 113 4.41 -4.83 25.99
N LEU A 114 4.43 -6.07 25.48
CA LEU A 114 4.86 -6.36 24.11
C LEU A 114 3.96 -5.69 23.08
N LEU A 115 2.64 -5.81 23.23
CA LEU A 115 1.67 -5.16 22.35
C LEU A 115 1.79 -3.63 22.38
N ALA A 116 2.01 -3.03 23.56
CA ALA A 116 2.26 -1.60 23.69
C ALA A 116 3.54 -1.18 22.94
N GLY A 117 4.61 -1.96 23.03
CA GLY A 117 5.84 -1.75 22.26
C GLY A 117 5.62 -1.85 20.74
N MET A 118 4.85 -2.85 20.30
CA MET A 118 4.48 -3.00 18.89
C MET A 118 3.64 -1.82 18.37
N GLN A 119 2.69 -1.32 19.17
CA GLN A 119 1.91 -0.12 18.83
C GLN A 119 2.80 1.12 18.68
N ALA A 120 3.76 1.30 19.58
CA ALA A 120 4.74 2.38 19.49
C ALA A 120 5.60 2.25 18.21
N GLY A 121 6.02 1.03 17.85
CA GLY A 121 6.72 0.75 16.60
C GLY A 121 5.90 1.10 15.35
N VAL A 122 4.62 0.73 15.32
CA VAL A 122 3.72 1.12 14.23
C VAL A 122 3.56 2.64 14.15
N GLY A 123 3.44 3.32 15.30
CA GLY A 123 3.40 4.78 15.37
C GLY A 123 4.65 5.42 14.76
N ALA A 124 5.84 4.87 15.05
CA ALA A 124 7.11 5.33 14.48
C ALA A 124 7.18 5.14 12.96
N VAL A 125 6.70 4.00 12.45
CA VAL A 125 6.62 3.75 10.99
C VAL A 125 5.68 4.75 10.32
N ILE A 126 4.50 5.00 10.89
CA ILE A 126 3.56 6.01 10.37
C ILE A 126 4.22 7.39 10.35
N ALA A 127 4.90 7.78 11.43
CA ALA A 127 5.61 9.05 11.50
C ALA A 127 6.70 9.18 10.42
N SER A 128 7.47 8.10 10.18
CA SER A 128 8.49 8.07 9.12
C SER A 128 7.86 8.25 7.73
N VAL A 129 6.77 7.53 7.43
CA VAL A 129 6.06 7.66 6.14
C VAL A 129 5.52 9.08 5.95
N VAL A 130 4.92 9.67 6.98
CA VAL A 130 4.44 11.07 6.93
C VAL A 130 5.58 12.05 6.68
N TRP A 131 6.73 11.83 7.32
CA TRP A 131 7.93 12.64 7.12
C TRP A 131 8.44 12.56 5.70
N ASP A 132 8.56 11.36 5.14
CA ASP A 132 9.04 11.14 3.78
C ASP A 132 8.09 11.73 2.75
N MET A 133 6.78 11.50 2.89
CA MET A 133 5.77 12.07 2.00
C MET A 133 5.71 13.60 2.09
N GLY A 134 5.74 14.15 3.31
CA GLY A 134 5.78 15.59 3.54
C GLY A 134 7.04 16.23 2.94
N GLY A 135 8.19 15.60 3.15
CA GLY A 135 9.46 16.01 2.55
C GLY A 135 9.43 16.01 1.02
N GLY A 136 8.75 15.03 0.43
CA GLY A 136 8.52 14.95 -1.01
C GLY A 136 7.72 16.15 -1.55
N ILE A 137 6.68 16.57 -0.84
CA ILE A 137 5.86 17.74 -1.21
C ILE A 137 6.69 19.03 -1.11
N LEU A 138 7.42 19.22 -0.02
CA LEU A 138 8.24 20.41 0.20
C LEU A 138 9.34 20.56 -0.87
N LYS A 139 9.91 19.45 -1.36
CA LYS A 139 10.90 19.47 -2.46
C LYS A 139 10.33 19.96 -3.79
N GLN A 140 9.02 19.90 -4.02
CA GLN A 140 8.37 20.41 -5.23
C GLN A 140 8.34 21.95 -5.27
N LYS A 141 8.72 22.65 -4.20
CA LYS A 141 8.75 24.13 -4.08
C LYS A 141 7.46 24.81 -4.55
N SER A 142 6.33 24.19 -4.31
CA SER A 142 5.00 24.71 -4.66
C SER A 142 4.31 25.24 -3.42
N ALA A 143 4.34 26.55 -3.23
CA ALA A 143 3.69 27.20 -2.07
C ALA A 143 2.20 26.81 -1.91
N VAL A 144 1.51 26.52 -3.02
CA VAL A 144 0.12 26.08 -3.00
C VAL A 144 -0.01 24.67 -2.41
N SER A 145 0.89 23.75 -2.78
CA SER A 145 0.89 22.38 -2.25
C SER A 145 1.24 22.36 -0.76
N ASP A 146 2.20 23.19 -0.36
CA ASP A 146 2.62 23.33 1.04
C ASP A 146 1.47 23.91 1.89
N PHE A 147 0.76 24.92 1.35
CA PHE A 147 -0.41 25.50 2.04
C PHE A 147 -1.56 24.49 2.17
N ILE A 148 -1.87 23.72 1.11
CA ILE A 148 -2.90 22.67 1.16
C ILE A 148 -2.54 21.59 2.19
N MET A 149 -1.28 21.17 2.23
CA MET A 149 -0.80 20.19 3.20
C MET A 149 -0.97 20.70 4.63
N LEU A 150 -0.57 21.94 4.93
CA LEU A 150 -0.71 22.54 6.25
C LEU A 150 -2.18 22.72 6.63
N ALA A 151 -3.01 23.21 5.70
CA ALA A 151 -4.44 23.40 5.92
C ALA A 151 -5.16 22.06 6.19
N ALA A 152 -4.84 21.02 5.45
CA ALA A 152 -5.39 19.68 5.65
C ALA A 152 -4.98 19.11 7.02
N PHE A 153 -3.72 19.29 7.41
CA PHE A 153 -3.23 18.88 8.72
C PHE A 153 -3.97 19.62 9.88
N LEU A 154 -4.10 20.94 9.79
CA LEU A 154 -4.83 21.72 10.80
C LEU A 154 -6.31 21.33 10.84
N ALA A 155 -6.96 21.14 9.69
CA ALA A 155 -8.35 20.70 9.62
C ALA A 155 -8.57 19.34 10.29
N ALA A 156 -7.65 18.39 10.10
CA ALA A 156 -7.74 17.07 10.71
C ALA A 156 -7.42 17.10 12.22
N CYS A 157 -6.32 17.75 12.61
CA CYS A 157 -5.80 17.66 13.98
C CYS A 157 -6.47 18.65 14.94
N VAL A 158 -6.71 19.91 14.51
CA VAL A 158 -7.27 20.96 15.37
C VAL A 158 -8.79 20.98 15.29
N PHE A 159 -9.33 21.02 14.09
CA PHE A 159 -10.77 21.12 13.88
C PHE A 159 -11.49 19.76 13.87
N ARG A 160 -10.75 18.66 13.95
CA ARG A 160 -11.29 17.28 13.94
C ARG A 160 -12.30 17.03 12.81
N VAL A 161 -12.09 17.67 11.66
CA VAL A 161 -12.92 17.47 10.47
C VAL A 161 -12.74 16.04 9.98
N ASN A 162 -13.83 15.39 9.59
CA ASN A 162 -13.77 14.05 9.06
C ASN A 162 -12.88 14.03 7.80
N VAL A 163 -11.91 13.11 7.77
CA VAL A 163 -10.89 12.97 6.72
C VAL A 163 -11.52 12.85 5.33
N VAL A 164 -12.72 12.26 5.22
CA VAL A 164 -13.45 12.12 3.94
C VAL A 164 -13.73 13.50 3.32
N TYR A 165 -14.17 14.49 4.12
CA TYR A 165 -14.42 15.84 3.60
C TYR A 165 -13.13 16.54 3.17
N ILE A 166 -12.02 16.31 3.88
CA ILE A 166 -10.71 16.85 3.53
C ILE A 166 -10.26 16.29 2.19
N ILE A 167 -10.40 14.97 1.99
CA ILE A 167 -10.06 14.30 0.73
C ILE A 167 -10.90 14.85 -0.42
N LEU A 168 -12.22 14.95 -0.24
CA LEU A 168 -13.12 15.49 -1.28
C LEU A 168 -12.78 16.93 -1.64
N ALA A 169 -12.46 17.76 -0.65
CA ALA A 169 -12.04 19.14 -0.88
C ALA A 169 -10.71 19.20 -1.65
N CYS A 170 -9.73 18.36 -1.30
CA CYS A 170 -8.45 18.28 -2.01
C CYS A 170 -8.62 17.80 -3.46
N ILE A 171 -9.51 16.83 -3.71
CA ILE A 171 -9.85 16.36 -5.07
C ILE A 171 -10.47 17.51 -5.86
N ALA A 172 -11.45 18.22 -5.31
CA ALA A 172 -12.11 19.34 -5.96
C ALA A 172 -11.13 20.45 -6.33
N LEU A 173 -10.22 20.80 -5.41
CA LEU A 173 -9.15 21.78 -5.64
C LEU A 173 -8.17 21.32 -6.72
N GLY A 174 -7.81 20.04 -6.73
CA GLY A 174 -6.92 19.45 -7.75
C GLY A 174 -7.52 19.49 -9.14
N VAL A 175 -8.79 19.10 -9.28
CA VAL A 175 -9.54 19.16 -10.54
C VAL A 175 -9.66 20.61 -11.03
N LEU A 176 -10.06 21.53 -10.14
CA LEU A 176 -10.20 22.95 -10.48
C LEU A 176 -8.87 23.52 -10.99
N ARG A 177 -7.77 23.23 -10.31
CA ARG A 177 -6.42 23.68 -10.69
C ARG A 177 -6.02 23.13 -12.07
N THR A 178 -6.29 21.86 -12.33
CA THR A 178 -5.97 21.22 -13.60
C THR A 178 -6.78 21.84 -14.76
N VAL A 179 -8.08 22.07 -14.56
CA VAL A 179 -8.97 22.69 -15.57
C VAL A 179 -8.53 24.14 -15.85
N LEU A 180 -8.22 24.92 -14.81
CA LEU A 180 -7.73 26.28 -14.98
C LEU A 180 -6.36 26.36 -15.68
N ALA A 181 -5.45 25.43 -15.36
CA ALA A 181 -4.15 25.34 -16.02
C ALA A 181 -4.27 24.96 -17.51
N LYS A 182 -5.24 24.08 -17.85
CA LYS A 182 -5.51 23.70 -19.23
C LYS A 182 -6.10 24.87 -20.04
N ARG A 183 -6.97 25.68 -19.43
CA ARG A 183 -7.52 26.90 -20.07
C ARG A 183 -6.44 27.96 -20.34
N ARG A 184 -5.45 28.09 -19.45
CA ARG A 184 -4.33 29.05 -19.64
C ARG A 184 -3.32 28.62 -20.71
N LYS A 185 -3.21 27.33 -21.03
CA LYS A 185 -2.31 26.82 -22.09
C LYS A 185 -2.98 26.76 -23.46
N GLY A 186 -4.30 26.93 -23.55
CA GLY A 186 -5.06 26.92 -24.79
C GLY A 186 -5.56 28.31 -25.25
N ALA A 187 -5.16 29.36 -24.57
CA ALA A 187 -5.31 30.76 -24.94
C ALA A 187 -3.93 31.39 -25.13
#